data_5f57f0c6d04d30c36d660c6029a6bc3c
#
_entry.id   5f57f0c6d04d30c36d660c6029a6bc3c
#
_cell.length_a   1.000
_cell.length_b   1.000
_cell.length_c   1.000
_cell.angle_alpha   90.00
_cell.angle_beta   90.00
_cell.angle_gamma   90.00
#
_symmetry.space_group_name_H-M   'P 1'
#
loop_
_entity.id
_entity.type
_entity.pdbx_description
1 polymer ?
#
loop_
_entity_poly.entity_id
_entity_poly.type
_entity_poly.pdbx_seq_one_letter_code
_entity_poly.pdbx_strand_id
1 'polypeptide(L)'
;MNIFRKKDASKDRTGMRRHLKLPDLILLGIGAMVGTGIFTITGIGAAKYAGPALTVSIVISALCVSISALFYAEFASRVPANGGAYSYIYAVLGEFPAWLAGWLIIMEFMTAISGVASGWGSYLKGLLSGFGIQLPAALNG
;
A
#
# COMPACT_ATOMS: atom_id res chain seq x y z
N MET A 1 10.39 -14.51 -29.09
CA MET A 1 9.69 -13.70 -28.08
C MET A 1 10.76 -13.02 -27.24
N ASN A 2 10.85 -11.70 -27.27
CA ASN A 2 11.99 -10.98 -26.65
C ASN A 2 11.63 -10.69 -25.17
N ILE A 3 12.08 -11.54 -24.27
CA ILE A 3 11.76 -11.52 -22.82
C ILE A 3 12.26 -10.23 -22.13
N PHE A 4 13.19 -9.51 -22.77
CA PHE A 4 13.78 -8.25 -22.29
C PHE A 4 13.24 -7.03 -23.05
N ARG A 5 12.06 -7.12 -23.64
CA ARG A 5 11.43 -5.97 -24.30
C ARG A 5 11.14 -4.89 -23.25
N LYS A 6 11.66 -3.69 -23.48
CA LYS A 6 11.42 -2.51 -22.63
C LYS A 6 10.25 -1.70 -23.17
N LYS A 7 9.44 -1.17 -22.24
CA LYS A 7 8.33 -0.27 -22.58
C LYS A 7 8.90 1.12 -22.88
N ASP A 8 8.48 1.69 -24.01
CA ASP A 8 8.83 3.06 -24.36
C ASP A 8 7.94 4.03 -23.56
N ALA A 9 8.48 4.58 -22.48
CA ALA A 9 7.78 5.50 -21.59
C ALA A 9 7.37 6.82 -22.27
N SER A 10 7.96 7.14 -23.44
CA SER A 10 7.62 8.37 -24.19
C SER A 10 6.24 8.30 -24.84
N LYS A 11 5.75 7.11 -25.13
CA LYS A 11 4.43 6.90 -25.76
C LYS A 11 3.25 6.94 -24.79
N ASP A 12 3.49 6.85 -23.49
CA ASP A 12 2.44 6.86 -22.46
C ASP A 12 1.98 8.29 -22.05
N ARG A 13 2.46 9.33 -22.72
CA ARG A 13 2.02 10.72 -22.49
C ARG A 13 0.59 11.00 -22.97
N THR A 14 -0.24 9.99 -23.13
CA THR A 14 -1.57 10.11 -23.68
C THR A 14 -2.57 10.70 -22.68
N GLY A 15 -2.90 11.96 -22.87
CA GLY A 15 -4.26 12.46 -22.62
C GLY A 15 -4.65 12.84 -21.20
N MET A 16 -3.88 12.56 -20.16
CA MET A 16 -4.24 13.00 -18.81
C MET A 16 -3.92 14.47 -18.60
N ARG A 17 -4.96 15.26 -18.35
CA ARG A 17 -4.80 16.66 -17.96
C ARG A 17 -4.25 16.75 -16.54
N ARG A 18 -3.22 17.56 -16.32
CA ARG A 18 -2.68 17.84 -14.99
C ARG A 18 -3.63 18.76 -14.24
N HIS A 19 -4.52 18.19 -13.43
CA HIS A 19 -5.44 18.94 -12.57
C HIS A 19 -5.02 18.94 -11.11
N LEU A 20 -4.24 17.93 -10.68
CA LEU A 20 -3.82 17.78 -9.30
C LEU A 20 -2.67 18.72 -8.96
N LYS A 21 -2.83 19.46 -7.88
CA LYS A 21 -1.80 20.31 -7.26
C LYS A 21 -1.07 19.54 -6.17
N LEU A 22 0.02 20.09 -5.69
CA LEU A 22 0.82 19.48 -4.61
C LEU A 22 -0.01 19.14 -3.35
N PRO A 23 -0.88 20.02 -2.82
CA PRO A 23 -1.69 19.69 -1.66
C PRO A 23 -2.65 18.52 -1.93
N ASP A 24 -3.23 18.44 -3.13
CA ASP A 24 -4.13 17.34 -3.50
C ASP A 24 -3.40 16.00 -3.49
N LEU A 25 -2.17 15.96 -3.99
CA LEU A 25 -1.33 14.77 -4.00
C LEU A 25 -0.90 14.35 -2.58
N ILE A 26 -0.60 15.32 -1.71
CA ILE A 26 -0.26 15.05 -0.31
C ILE A 26 -1.46 14.46 0.42
N LEU A 27 -2.66 15.06 0.27
CA LEU A 27 -3.88 14.56 0.91
C LEU A 27 -4.27 13.17 0.40
N LEU A 28 -4.18 12.92 -0.90
CA LEU A 28 -4.39 11.60 -1.48
C LEU A 28 -3.37 10.57 -0.95
N GLY A 29 -2.11 10.95 -0.84
CA GLY A 29 -1.06 10.10 -0.29
C GLY A 29 -1.33 9.74 1.16
N ILE A 30 -1.65 10.71 2.01
CA ILE A 30 -2.01 10.49 3.41
C ILE A 30 -3.23 9.57 3.50
N GLY A 31 -4.28 9.84 2.71
CA GLY A 31 -5.49 9.01 2.70
C GLY A 31 -5.24 7.56 2.28
N ALA A 32 -4.34 7.35 1.32
CA ALA A 32 -3.95 6.00 0.89
C ALA A 32 -3.11 5.25 1.93
N MET A 33 -2.32 5.95 2.75
CA MET A 33 -1.49 5.36 3.81
C MET A 33 -2.30 5.03 5.07
N VAL A 34 -3.38 5.77 5.33
CA VAL A 34 -4.25 5.53 6.50
C VAL A 34 -5.11 4.30 6.25
N GLY A 35 -4.71 3.19 6.81
CA GLY A 35 -5.38 1.90 6.67
C GLY A 35 -5.39 1.12 7.99
N THR A 36 -5.65 -0.19 7.90
CA THR A 36 -5.68 -1.10 9.06
C THR A 36 -4.38 -1.12 9.84
N GLY A 37 -3.25 -0.78 9.22
CA GLY A 37 -1.95 -0.68 9.88
C GLY A 37 -2.00 0.23 11.10
N ILE A 38 -2.60 1.43 10.95
CA ILE A 38 -2.69 2.39 12.04
C ILE A 38 -3.69 1.95 13.12
N PHE A 39 -4.86 1.45 12.71
CA PHE A 39 -5.94 1.20 13.66
C PHE A 39 -5.88 -0.18 14.32
N THR A 40 -5.39 -1.21 13.64
CA THR A 40 -5.42 -2.58 14.13
C THR A 40 -4.05 -3.08 14.56
N ILE A 41 -3.05 -2.96 13.67
CA ILE A 41 -1.72 -3.55 13.91
C ILE A 41 -0.98 -2.80 15.02
N THR A 42 -1.09 -1.48 15.07
CA THR A 42 -0.45 -0.68 16.13
C THR A 42 -1.02 -1.01 17.50
N GLY A 43 -2.33 -1.18 17.63
CA GLY A 43 -2.97 -1.57 18.88
C GLY A 43 -2.50 -2.95 19.37
N ILE A 44 -2.49 -3.94 18.49
CA ILE A 44 -2.02 -5.30 18.80
C ILE A 44 -0.52 -5.31 19.10
N GLY A 45 0.26 -4.57 18.31
CA GLY A 45 1.71 -4.45 18.48
C GLY A 45 2.10 -3.84 19.83
N ALA A 46 1.40 -2.78 20.24
CA ALA A 46 1.61 -2.16 21.54
C ALA A 46 1.19 -3.05 22.69
N ALA A 47 0.01 -3.69 22.59
CA ALA A 47 -0.55 -4.49 23.67
C ALA A 47 0.17 -5.82 23.90
N LYS A 48 0.63 -6.49 22.82
CA LYS A 48 1.14 -7.88 22.91
C LYS A 48 2.65 -8.02 22.76
N TYR A 49 3.34 -7.06 22.09
CA TYR A 49 4.73 -7.28 21.71
C TYR A 49 5.70 -6.22 22.22
N ALA A 50 5.48 -4.97 21.92
CA ALA A 50 6.51 -3.94 22.09
C ALA A 50 6.19 -2.87 23.15
N GLY A 51 4.96 -2.78 23.62
CA GLY A 51 4.58 -1.73 24.58
C GLY A 51 4.95 -0.32 24.05
N PRO A 52 5.50 0.55 24.91
CA PRO A 52 5.91 1.91 24.51
C PRO A 52 7.04 1.94 23.46
N ALA A 53 7.85 0.87 23.38
CA ALA A 53 8.94 0.75 22.40
C ALA A 53 8.44 0.68 20.94
N LEU A 54 7.16 0.40 20.72
CA LEU A 54 6.54 0.44 19.39
C LEU A 54 6.75 1.79 18.71
N THR A 55 6.68 2.89 19.45
CA THR A 55 6.88 4.24 18.90
C THR A 55 8.27 4.38 18.28
N VAL A 56 9.29 3.88 18.97
CA VAL A 56 10.68 3.92 18.47
C VAL A 56 10.81 3.09 17.20
N SER A 57 10.22 1.89 17.17
CA SER A 57 10.22 1.02 15.99
C SER A 57 9.54 1.69 14.80
N ILE A 58 8.42 2.38 15.00
CA ILE A 58 7.72 3.12 13.95
C ILE A 58 8.60 4.25 13.40
N VAL A 59 9.27 5.01 14.27
CA VAL A 59 10.16 6.11 13.85
C VAL A 59 11.31 5.56 13.00
N ILE A 60 11.97 4.50 13.44
CA ILE A 60 13.06 3.88 12.68
C ILE A 60 12.56 3.37 11.33
N SER A 61 11.41 2.68 11.31
CA SER A 61 10.80 2.20 10.08
C SER A 61 10.45 3.35 9.13
N ALA A 62 9.92 4.45 9.67
CA ALA A 62 9.58 5.64 8.88
C ALA A 62 10.83 6.26 8.22
N LEU A 63 11.97 6.30 8.90
CA LEU A 63 13.23 6.76 8.32
C LEU A 63 13.68 5.85 7.17
N CYS A 64 13.62 4.54 7.35
CA CYS A 64 13.97 3.58 6.28
C CYS A 64 13.05 3.72 5.06
N VAL A 65 11.74 3.84 5.28
CA VAL A 65 10.76 4.01 4.20
C VAL A 65 10.93 5.35 3.50
N SER A 66 11.31 6.41 4.23
CA SER A 66 11.57 7.73 3.64
C SER A 66 12.69 7.69 2.60
N ILE A 67 13.74 6.90 2.83
CA ILE A 67 14.83 6.71 1.86
C ILE A 67 14.29 6.05 0.59
N SER A 68 13.48 5.00 0.74
CA SER A 68 12.83 4.34 -0.40
C SER A 68 11.92 5.29 -1.18
N ALA A 69 11.18 6.16 -0.48
CA ALA A 69 10.32 7.16 -1.09
C ALA A 69 11.10 8.17 -1.96
N LEU A 70 12.31 8.56 -1.55
CA LEU A 70 13.18 9.43 -2.35
C LEU A 70 13.58 8.78 -3.68
N PHE A 71 13.92 7.49 -3.68
CA PHE A 71 14.20 6.75 -4.93
C PHE A 71 12.96 6.71 -5.83
N TYR A 72 11.78 6.46 -5.26
CA TYR A 72 10.53 6.51 -6.02
C TYR A 72 10.26 7.88 -6.63
N ALA A 73 10.51 8.96 -5.87
CA ALA A 73 10.34 10.33 -6.36
C ALA A 73 11.29 10.63 -7.53
N GLU A 74 12.53 10.15 -7.47
CA GLU A 74 13.48 10.29 -8.57
C GLU A 74 13.03 9.52 -9.81
N PHE A 75 12.57 8.29 -9.66
CA PHE A 75 12.00 7.52 -10.77
C PHE A 75 10.79 8.21 -11.39
N ALA A 76 9.86 8.69 -10.58
CA ALA A 76 8.66 9.39 -11.03
C ALA A 76 8.99 10.65 -11.83
N SER A 77 10.08 11.35 -11.48
CA SER A 77 10.53 12.54 -12.19
C SER A 77 11.14 12.24 -13.57
N ARG A 78 11.84 11.11 -13.70
CA ARG A 78 12.56 10.73 -14.92
C ARG A 78 11.72 9.88 -15.88
N VAL A 79 10.85 9.04 -15.35
CA VAL A 79 10.03 8.11 -16.12
C VAL A 79 8.54 8.41 -15.85
N PRO A 80 7.95 9.37 -16.56
CA PRO A 80 6.53 9.73 -16.37
C PRO A 80 5.63 8.65 -16.98
N ALA A 81 5.57 7.48 -16.36
CA ALA A 81 4.73 6.36 -16.76
C ALA A 81 3.59 6.17 -15.77
N ASN A 82 2.38 5.93 -16.29
CA ASN A 82 1.21 5.57 -15.49
C ASN A 82 1.27 4.07 -15.18
N GLY A 83 1.19 3.69 -13.90
CA GLY A 83 1.19 2.28 -13.51
C GLY A 83 2.14 1.93 -12.35
N GLY A 84 2.66 2.95 -11.68
CA GLY A 84 3.46 2.78 -10.46
C GLY A 84 4.68 1.88 -10.64
N ALA A 85 4.99 1.07 -9.64
CA ALA A 85 6.15 0.18 -9.60
C ALA A 85 6.26 -0.75 -10.81
N TYR A 86 5.15 -1.32 -11.26
CA TYR A 86 5.10 -2.19 -12.45
C TYR A 86 5.69 -1.51 -13.69
N SER A 87 5.23 -0.28 -13.96
CA SER A 87 5.70 0.46 -15.15
C SER A 87 7.16 0.86 -15.07
N TYR A 88 7.66 1.19 -13.88
CA TYR A 88 9.08 1.51 -13.68
C TYR A 88 9.96 0.28 -13.88
N ILE A 89 9.57 -0.86 -13.35
CA ILE A 89 10.29 -2.12 -13.54
C ILE A 89 10.29 -2.51 -15.01
N TYR A 90 9.17 -2.35 -15.71
CA TYR A 90 9.07 -2.67 -17.13
C TYR A 90 9.95 -1.75 -17.99
N ALA A 91 10.02 -0.46 -17.67
CA ALA A 91 10.86 0.47 -18.42
C ALA A 91 12.36 0.22 -18.23
N VAL A 92 12.79 -0.22 -17.04
CA VAL A 92 14.21 -0.37 -16.69
C VAL A 92 14.72 -1.79 -16.91
N LEU A 93 14.02 -2.78 -16.33
CA LEU A 93 14.46 -4.18 -16.27
C LEU A 93 13.86 -5.06 -17.38
N GLY A 94 12.76 -4.61 -17.99
CA GLY A 94 12.11 -5.34 -19.07
C GLY A 94 10.90 -6.16 -18.66
N GLU A 95 10.39 -6.99 -19.56
CA GLU A 95 9.09 -7.64 -19.48
C GLU A 95 9.02 -8.70 -18.38
N PHE A 96 10.01 -9.58 -18.28
CA PHE A 96 9.98 -10.68 -17.31
C PHE A 96 10.00 -10.23 -15.85
N PRO A 97 10.90 -9.33 -15.41
CA PRO A 97 10.84 -8.77 -14.05
C PRO A 97 9.56 -8.00 -13.77
N ALA A 98 9.01 -7.29 -14.76
CA ALA A 98 7.74 -6.59 -14.62
C ALA A 98 6.57 -7.55 -14.43
N TRP A 99 6.54 -8.67 -15.15
CA TRP A 99 5.53 -9.71 -14.98
C TRP A 99 5.56 -10.31 -13.57
N LEU A 100 6.75 -10.62 -13.06
CA LEU A 100 6.92 -11.12 -11.69
C LEU A 100 6.44 -10.09 -10.65
N ALA A 101 6.84 -8.82 -10.82
CA ALA A 101 6.41 -7.73 -9.96
C ALA A 101 4.88 -7.54 -10.00
N GLY A 102 4.25 -7.70 -11.17
CA GLY A 102 2.80 -7.65 -11.31
C GLY A 102 2.09 -8.69 -10.45
N TRP A 103 2.58 -9.92 -10.45
CA TRP A 103 2.04 -10.99 -9.60
C TRP A 103 2.23 -10.68 -8.10
N LEU A 104 3.40 -10.18 -7.71
CA LEU A 104 3.66 -9.79 -6.31
C LEU A 104 2.72 -8.67 -5.85
N ILE A 105 2.48 -7.67 -6.69
CA ILE A 105 1.54 -6.58 -6.42
C ILE A 105 0.11 -7.11 -6.27
N ILE A 106 -0.32 -8.04 -7.12
CA ILE A 106 -1.66 -8.66 -7.00
C ILE A 106 -1.78 -9.38 -5.65
N MET A 107 -0.78 -10.19 -5.27
CA MET A 107 -0.77 -10.90 -3.99
C MET A 107 -0.77 -9.94 -2.80
N GLU A 108 -0.02 -8.83 -2.88
CA GLU A 108 -0.01 -7.77 -1.88
C GLU A 108 -1.41 -7.19 -1.66
N PHE A 109 -2.09 -6.79 -2.73
CA PHE A 109 -3.45 -6.25 -2.62
C PHE A 109 -4.46 -7.28 -2.11
N MET A 110 -4.36 -8.54 -2.52
CA MET A 110 -5.25 -9.61 -2.01
C MET A 110 -5.08 -9.80 -0.51
N THR A 111 -3.84 -9.84 -0.01
CA THR A 111 -3.57 -9.96 1.43
C THR A 111 -3.99 -8.72 2.20
N ALA A 112 -3.77 -7.53 1.64
CA ALA A 112 -4.20 -6.26 2.24
C ALA A 112 -5.73 -6.21 2.38
N ILE A 113 -6.48 -6.56 1.33
CA ILE A 113 -7.95 -6.60 1.36
C ILE A 113 -8.45 -7.58 2.43
N SER A 114 -7.85 -8.76 2.51
CA SER A 114 -8.17 -9.75 3.53
C SER A 114 -7.95 -9.21 4.95
N GLY A 115 -6.81 -8.54 5.17
CA GLY A 115 -6.49 -7.89 6.45
C GLY A 115 -7.48 -6.79 6.82
N VAL A 116 -7.86 -5.94 5.85
CA VAL A 116 -8.87 -4.89 6.04
C VAL A 116 -10.22 -5.50 6.42
N ALA A 117 -10.67 -6.52 5.69
CA ALA A 117 -11.95 -7.19 5.93
C ALA A 117 -12.01 -7.83 7.34
N SER A 118 -10.94 -8.50 7.74
CA SER A 118 -10.83 -9.10 9.09
C SER A 118 -10.82 -8.03 10.19
N GLY A 119 -10.09 -6.94 9.99
CA GLY A 119 -10.06 -5.82 10.92
C GLY A 119 -11.45 -5.18 11.08
N TRP A 120 -12.13 -4.93 9.97
CA TRP A 120 -13.47 -4.36 9.98
C TRP A 120 -14.48 -5.28 10.69
N GLY A 121 -14.43 -6.59 10.42
CA GLY A 121 -15.26 -7.60 11.11
C GLY A 121 -15.04 -7.58 12.61
N SER A 122 -13.80 -7.46 13.06
CA SER A 122 -13.46 -7.39 14.50
C SER A 122 -14.02 -6.13 15.16
N TYR A 123 -13.94 -4.98 14.51
CA TYR A 123 -14.54 -3.73 15.00
C TYR A 123 -16.06 -3.79 15.07
N LEU A 124 -16.69 -4.31 14.01
CA LEU A 124 -18.14 -4.48 13.97
C LEU A 124 -18.63 -5.40 15.11
N LYS A 125 -17.93 -6.53 15.31
CA LYS A 125 -18.22 -7.45 16.42
C LYS A 125 -18.10 -6.75 17.79
N GLY A 126 -17.03 -5.97 18.00
CA GLY A 126 -16.85 -5.20 19.23
C GLY A 126 -17.95 -4.19 19.45
N LEU A 127 -18.38 -3.50 18.42
CA LEU A 127 -19.45 -2.52 18.47
C LEU A 127 -20.81 -3.19 18.80
N LEU A 128 -21.17 -4.27 18.13
CA LEU A 128 -22.40 -5.01 18.36
C LEU A 128 -22.46 -5.60 19.77
N SER A 129 -21.35 -6.15 20.25
CA SER A 129 -21.26 -6.67 21.62
C SER A 129 -21.47 -5.58 22.68
N GLY A 130 -21.02 -4.36 22.41
CA GLY A 130 -21.27 -3.18 23.26
C GLY A 130 -22.75 -2.80 23.35
N PHE A 131 -23.55 -3.11 22.34
CA PHE A 131 -25.02 -2.97 22.34
C PHE A 131 -25.77 -4.22 22.84
N GLY A 132 -25.04 -5.23 23.36
CA GLY A 132 -25.64 -6.47 23.87
C GLY A 132 -26.04 -7.47 22.77
N ILE A 133 -25.72 -7.20 21.51
CA ILE A 133 -26.02 -8.09 20.39
C ILE A 133 -24.85 -9.06 20.21
N GLN A 134 -25.05 -10.34 20.49
CA GLN A 134 -24.08 -11.39 20.27
C GLN A 134 -24.26 -12.02 18.88
N LEU A 135 -23.21 -11.99 18.05
CA LEU A 135 -23.25 -12.67 16.76
C LEU A 135 -23.22 -14.19 16.94
N PRO A 136 -23.98 -14.95 16.13
CA PRO A 136 -23.94 -16.42 16.15
C PRO A 136 -22.52 -16.94 15.91
N ALA A 137 -22.17 -18.07 16.52
CA ALA A 137 -20.84 -18.69 16.40
C ALA A 137 -20.42 -18.97 14.94
N ALA A 138 -21.36 -19.20 14.03
CA ALA A 138 -21.13 -19.40 12.62
C ALA A 138 -20.55 -18.16 11.88
N LEU A 139 -20.70 -16.96 12.43
CA LEU A 139 -20.17 -15.69 11.91
C LEU A 139 -18.92 -15.23 12.67
N ASN A 140 -18.47 -16.01 13.64
CA ASN A 140 -17.30 -15.75 14.47
C ASN A 140 -16.06 -16.47 13.92
N GLY A 141 -15.79 -16.37 12.61
CA GLY A 141 -14.59 -16.92 11.98
C GLY A 141 -13.28 -16.42 12.58
#